data_787f5d7a67a32166c9827a296781a095
#
_entry.id   787f5d7a67a32166c9827a296781a095
#
_cell.length_a   1.000
_cell.length_b   1.000
_cell.length_c   1.000
_cell.angle_alpha   90.00
_cell.angle_beta   90.00
_cell.angle_gamma   90.00
#
_symmetry.space_group_name_H-M   'P 1'
#
loop_
_entity.id
_entity.type
_entity.pdbx_description
1 polymer ?
#
loop_
_entity_poly.entity_id
_entity_poly.type
_entity_poly.pdbx_seq_one_letter_code
_entity_poly.pdbx_strand_id
1 'polypeptide(L)'
;MPLIDLTIPSGAISADAQAELRDELATRLLHWEGAPDTEFFREITWVYTHEVPAPAVGGRAGGAPRYRVDITVPEGALSPRRKQGLVADVHAAVVK
;
A
#
# COMPACT_ATOMS: atom_id res chain seq x y z
N MET A 1 -2.36 -4.87 -14.88
CA MET A 1 -1.21 -4.85 -13.98
C MET A 1 -1.63 -4.30 -12.62
N PRO A 2 -1.25 -4.94 -11.51
CA PRO A 2 -1.56 -4.42 -10.18
C PRO A 2 -0.82 -3.11 -9.92
N LEU A 3 -1.51 -2.18 -9.28
CA LEU A 3 -0.95 -0.88 -8.94
C LEU A 3 -1.29 -0.55 -7.49
N ILE A 4 -0.29 -0.15 -6.73
CA ILE A 4 -0.46 0.33 -5.36
C ILE A 4 -0.09 1.80 -5.32
N ASP A 5 -1.00 2.63 -4.84
CA ASP A 5 -0.76 4.05 -4.57
C ASP A 5 -0.71 4.26 -3.06
N LEU A 6 0.48 4.56 -2.56
CA LEU A 6 0.71 4.85 -1.14
C LEU A 6 0.82 6.36 -0.96
N THR A 7 -0.13 6.94 -0.25
CA THR A 7 -0.14 8.38 0.06
C THR A 7 0.24 8.57 1.53
N ILE A 8 1.27 9.35 1.76
CA ILE A 8 1.80 9.59 3.11
C ILE A 8 2.01 11.08 3.34
N PRO A 9 1.95 11.54 4.61
CA PRO A 9 2.35 12.92 4.93
C PRO A 9 3.84 13.11 4.67
N SER A 10 4.21 14.26 4.12
CA SER A 10 5.61 14.60 3.89
C SER A 10 6.39 14.56 5.19
N GLY A 11 7.53 13.88 5.20
CA GLY A 11 8.41 13.78 6.37
C GLY A 11 7.93 12.83 7.47
N ALA A 12 6.83 12.08 7.27
CA ALA A 12 6.31 11.17 8.29
C ALA A 12 7.23 9.98 8.56
N ILE A 13 7.89 9.47 7.53
CA ILE A 13 8.84 8.37 7.65
C ILE A 13 10.05 8.62 6.76
N SER A 14 11.18 7.98 7.08
CA SER A 14 12.41 8.11 6.31
C SER A 14 12.28 7.47 4.92
N ALA A 15 13.21 7.81 4.03
CA ALA A 15 13.27 7.19 2.70
C ALA A 15 13.45 5.68 2.78
N ASP A 16 14.27 5.20 3.72
CA ASP A 16 14.50 3.77 3.93
C ASP A 16 13.23 3.07 4.41
N ALA A 17 12.50 3.68 5.35
CA ALA A 17 11.25 3.14 5.84
C ALA A 17 10.18 3.11 4.74
N GLN A 18 10.15 4.12 3.86
CA GLN A 18 9.27 4.13 2.69
C GLN A 18 9.59 2.96 1.75
N ALA A 19 10.87 2.72 1.49
CA ALA A 19 11.30 1.62 0.63
C ALA A 19 10.89 0.27 1.22
N GLU A 20 11.07 0.06 2.52
CA GLU A 20 10.64 -1.15 3.21
C GLU A 20 9.13 -1.34 3.13
N LEU A 21 8.37 -0.27 3.32
CA LEU A 21 6.91 -0.34 3.26
C LEU A 21 6.43 -0.68 1.85
N ARG A 22 7.02 -0.07 0.82
CA ARG A 22 6.69 -0.40 -0.58
C ARG A 22 6.94 -1.89 -0.88
N ASP A 23 8.08 -2.40 -0.44
CA ASP A 23 8.43 -3.80 -0.64
C ASP A 23 7.44 -4.73 0.07
N GLU A 24 7.09 -4.40 1.30
CA GLU A 24 6.15 -5.20 2.09
C GLU A 24 4.74 -5.18 1.48
N LEU A 25 4.28 -4.03 0.99
CA LEU A 25 2.98 -3.93 0.34
C LEU A 25 2.92 -4.79 -0.93
N ALA A 26 3.98 -4.77 -1.74
CA ALA A 26 4.07 -5.60 -2.94
C ALA A 26 4.06 -7.10 -2.56
N THR A 27 4.79 -7.49 -1.53
CA THR A 27 4.84 -8.88 -1.05
C THR A 27 3.45 -9.35 -0.63
N ARG A 28 2.72 -8.53 0.12
CA ARG A 28 1.38 -8.88 0.60
C ARG A 28 0.38 -8.98 -0.54
N LEU A 29 0.45 -8.07 -1.53
CA LEU A 29 -0.42 -8.13 -2.70
C LEU A 29 -0.19 -9.41 -3.50
N LEU A 30 1.07 -9.77 -3.77
CA LEU A 30 1.40 -11.01 -4.47
C LEU A 30 0.83 -12.24 -3.74
N HIS A 31 0.96 -12.25 -2.42
CA HIS A 31 0.42 -13.34 -1.60
C HIS A 31 -1.09 -13.50 -1.80
N TRP A 32 -1.84 -12.41 -1.71
CA TRP A 32 -3.31 -12.47 -1.82
C TRP A 32 -3.78 -12.73 -3.26
N GLU A 33 -3.00 -12.34 -4.25
CA GLU A 33 -3.27 -12.70 -5.64
C GLU A 33 -2.97 -14.17 -5.95
N GLY A 34 -2.24 -14.85 -5.07
CA GLY A 34 -1.79 -16.21 -5.32
C GLY A 34 -0.67 -16.28 -6.34
N ALA A 35 0.03 -15.16 -6.57
CA ALA A 35 1.14 -15.07 -7.51
C ALA A 35 2.45 -15.44 -6.81
N PRO A 36 3.38 -16.14 -7.50
CA PRO A 36 4.68 -16.41 -6.91
C PRO A 36 5.50 -15.13 -6.74
N ASP A 37 6.29 -15.06 -5.68
CA ASP A 37 7.19 -13.93 -5.44
C ASP A 37 8.45 -14.14 -6.28
N THR A 38 8.37 -13.75 -7.55
CA THR A 38 9.45 -13.83 -8.51
C THR A 38 9.73 -12.44 -9.06
N GLU A 39 10.91 -12.26 -9.65
CA GLU A 39 11.28 -11.00 -10.26
C GLU A 39 10.28 -10.57 -11.33
N PHE A 40 9.78 -11.51 -12.13
CA PHE A 40 8.78 -11.23 -13.16
C PHE A 40 7.53 -10.58 -12.57
N PHE A 41 6.95 -11.21 -11.53
CA PHE A 41 5.72 -10.67 -10.91
C PHE A 41 5.99 -9.39 -10.15
N ARG A 42 7.20 -9.21 -9.60
CA ARG A 42 7.61 -7.97 -8.96
C ARG A 42 7.68 -6.82 -9.96
N GLU A 43 8.21 -7.06 -11.14
CA GLU A 43 8.35 -6.03 -12.18
C GLU A 43 7.01 -5.50 -12.69
N ILE A 44 5.96 -6.33 -12.68
CA ILE A 44 4.63 -5.92 -13.13
C ILE A 44 3.73 -5.44 -11.99
N THR A 45 4.23 -5.45 -10.75
CA THR A 45 3.53 -4.93 -9.57
C THR A 45 4.11 -3.57 -9.22
N TRP A 46 3.38 -2.52 -9.56
CA TRP A 46 3.89 -1.16 -9.40
C TRP A 46 3.40 -0.56 -8.09
N VAL A 47 4.33 0.13 -7.39
CA VAL A 47 4.03 0.86 -6.16
C VAL A 47 4.49 2.30 -6.32
N TYR A 48 3.55 3.23 -6.28
CA TYR A 48 3.86 4.66 -6.27
C TYR A 48 3.70 5.21 -4.87
N THR A 49 4.63 6.08 -4.47
CA THR A 49 4.55 6.80 -3.22
C THR A 49 4.25 8.27 -3.50
N HIS A 50 3.21 8.79 -2.89
CA HIS A 50 2.81 10.19 -3.00
C HIS A 50 2.98 10.86 -1.64
N GLU A 51 3.90 11.82 -1.55
CA GLU A 51 4.06 12.62 -0.35
C GLU A 51 3.19 13.87 -0.47
N VAL A 52 2.38 14.11 0.56
CA VAL A 52 1.47 15.25 0.58
C VAL A 52 1.73 16.11 1.81
N PRO A 53 1.50 17.44 1.71
CA PRO A 53 1.55 18.28 2.91
C PRO A 53 0.53 17.78 3.92
N ALA A 54 0.79 18.04 5.20
CA ALA A 54 0.00 17.55 6.33
C ALA A 54 -1.50 17.40 6.01
N PRO A 55 -2.02 16.16 5.96
CA PRO A 55 -3.43 15.96 5.68
C PRO A 55 -4.29 16.48 6.83
N ALA A 56 -5.47 16.96 6.48
CA ALA A 56 -6.44 17.45 7.46
C ALA A 56 -7.48 16.37 7.76
N VAL A 57 -7.86 16.25 9.02
CA VAL A 57 -8.91 15.35 9.47
C VAL A 57 -10.08 16.20 9.95
N GLY A 58 -11.25 15.99 9.35
CA GLY A 58 -12.41 16.83 9.62
C GLY A 58 -12.18 18.31 9.26
N GLY A 59 -11.35 18.56 8.24
CA GLY A 59 -10.97 19.92 7.81
C GLY A 59 -9.95 20.60 8.71
N ARG A 60 -9.38 19.89 9.70
CA ARG A 60 -8.42 20.48 10.66
C ARG A 60 -7.06 19.83 10.50
N ALA A 61 -6.01 20.64 10.49
CA ALA A 61 -4.64 20.18 10.45
C ALA A 61 -4.20 19.64 11.82
N GLY A 62 -3.20 18.76 11.80
CA GLY A 62 -2.58 18.21 13.01
C GLY A 62 -3.08 16.80 13.33
N GLY A 63 -2.63 16.27 14.47
CA GLY A 63 -2.93 14.92 14.92
C GLY A 63 -1.93 13.88 14.41
N ALA A 64 -2.24 12.60 14.60
CA ALA A 64 -1.39 11.50 14.19
C ALA A 64 -1.30 11.42 12.67
N PRO A 65 -0.14 10.96 12.12
CA PRO A 65 -0.01 10.77 10.68
C PRO A 65 -1.09 9.84 10.14
N ARG A 66 -1.64 10.21 8.97
CA ARG A 66 -2.64 9.40 8.29
C ARG A 66 -2.13 8.99 6.93
N TYR A 67 -2.30 7.71 6.62
CA TYR A 67 -1.83 7.09 5.40
C TYR A 67 -3.01 6.58 4.61
N ARG A 68 -2.90 6.65 3.30
CA ARG A 68 -3.89 6.08 2.40
C ARG A 68 -3.20 5.10 1.47
N VAL A 69 -3.77 3.92 1.33
CA VAL A 69 -3.27 2.90 0.41
C VAL A 69 -4.42 2.53 -0.54
N ASP A 70 -4.23 2.81 -1.81
CA ASP A 70 -5.17 2.43 -2.86
C ASP A 70 -4.55 1.32 -3.69
N ILE A 71 -5.27 0.22 -3.86
CA ILE A 71 -4.78 -0.91 -4.64
C ILE A 71 -5.74 -1.16 -5.80
N THR A 72 -5.20 -1.11 -7.01
CA THR A 72 -5.94 -1.37 -8.23
C THR A 72 -5.47 -2.68 -8.82
N VAL A 73 -6.39 -3.61 -9.03
CA VAL A 73 -6.09 -4.92 -9.64
C VAL A 73 -7.04 -5.15 -10.81
N PRO A 74 -6.67 -6.02 -11.76
CA PRO A 74 -7.59 -6.41 -12.83
C PRO A 74 -8.85 -7.02 -12.26
N GLU A 75 -9.98 -6.82 -12.94
CA GLU A 75 -11.25 -7.40 -12.55
C GLU A 75 -11.13 -8.92 -12.45
N GLY A 76 -11.62 -9.47 -11.34
CA GLY A 76 -11.57 -10.91 -11.10
C GLY A 76 -10.26 -11.44 -10.54
N ALA A 77 -9.23 -10.60 -10.38
CA ALA A 77 -7.95 -11.02 -9.82
C ALA A 77 -8.06 -11.43 -8.35
N LEU A 78 -8.98 -10.82 -7.61
CA LEU A 78 -9.22 -11.12 -6.20
C LEU A 78 -10.70 -11.38 -5.95
N SER A 79 -11.00 -12.47 -5.23
CA SER A 79 -12.34 -12.73 -4.73
C SER A 79 -12.69 -11.71 -3.62
N PRO A 80 -13.98 -11.53 -3.28
CA PRO A 80 -14.36 -10.67 -2.15
C PRO A 80 -13.66 -11.05 -0.84
N ARG A 81 -13.52 -12.36 -0.58
CA ARG A 81 -12.82 -12.85 0.62
C ARG A 81 -11.35 -12.45 0.60
N ARG A 82 -10.68 -12.60 -0.53
CA ARG A 82 -9.27 -12.22 -0.67
C ARG A 82 -9.07 -10.71 -0.57
N LYS A 83 -10.01 -9.92 -1.09
CA LYS A 83 -9.97 -8.47 -0.94
C LYS A 83 -10.03 -8.07 0.53
N GLN A 84 -10.90 -8.69 1.31
CA GLN A 84 -11.01 -8.42 2.75
C GLN A 84 -9.72 -8.80 3.48
N GLY A 85 -9.14 -9.95 3.15
CA GLY A 85 -7.87 -10.39 3.72
C GLY A 85 -6.74 -9.44 3.39
N LEU A 86 -6.66 -8.99 2.14
CA LEU A 86 -5.65 -8.02 1.70
C LEU A 86 -5.78 -6.70 2.46
N VAL A 87 -6.99 -6.17 2.59
CA VAL A 87 -7.22 -4.90 3.30
C VAL A 87 -6.75 -5.00 4.76
N ALA A 88 -7.10 -6.08 5.45
CA ALA A 88 -6.68 -6.30 6.83
C ALA A 88 -5.16 -6.43 6.95
N ASP A 89 -4.53 -7.15 6.03
CA ASP A 89 -3.10 -7.40 6.02
C ASP A 89 -2.30 -6.11 5.73
N VAL A 90 -2.76 -5.33 4.76
CA VAL A 90 -2.16 -4.03 4.43
C VAL A 90 -2.29 -3.06 5.60
N HIS A 91 -3.44 -3.03 6.25
CA HIS A 91 -3.63 -2.20 7.44
C HIS A 91 -2.62 -2.58 8.53
N ALA A 92 -2.44 -3.87 8.79
CA ALA A 92 -1.45 -4.34 9.77
C ALA A 92 -0.02 -3.93 9.41
N ALA A 93 0.33 -3.93 8.12
CA ALA A 93 1.65 -3.50 7.66
C ALA A 93 1.90 -2.01 7.91
N VAL A 94 0.89 -1.18 7.66
CA VAL A 94 1.01 0.28 7.78
C VAL A 94 1.07 0.74 9.23
N VAL A 95 0.30 0.11 10.12
CA VAL A 95 0.25 0.51 11.55
C VAL A 95 1.39 -0.09 12.39
N LYS A 96 2.19 -0.92 11.79
CA LYS A 96 3.28 -1.60 12.46
C LYS A 96 4.41 -0.69 12.95
#